data_8196e2bd39dfcb74dfed0fc094b86ac5
#
_entry.id   8196e2bd39dfcb74dfed0fc094b86ac5
#
_cell.length_a   1.000
_cell.length_b   1.000
_cell.length_c   1.000
_cell.angle_alpha   90.00
_cell.angle_beta   90.00
_cell.angle_gamma   90.00
#
_symmetry.space_group_name_H-M   'P 1'
#
loop_
_entity.id
_entity.type
_entity.pdbx_description
1 polymer ?
#
loop_
_entity_poly.entity_id
_entity_poly.type
_entity_poly.pdbx_seq_one_letter_code
_entity_poly.pdbx_strand_id
1 'polypeptide(L)'
;MPFIKSNVHTHTTFCDGQDSMEDMVKAAVSLGFDTLGFSFHSYTPFDPSYCIRDYYEYMREFERLRKEYGQTICLLNGVELDLYGERPSVCDFVIGSVHYLEENGRRYPVDFSARGFKKLVDGMFRGDALAAAERYYAEVRELAEKVKPDVYGHFDLITRFNQGGAFFDEESARYKSAALSAVESLPAGAVIEVNLGRLFKGEGGMCPSDRLTREMLSAGCRFM
;
A
#
# COMPACT_ATOMS: atom_id res chain seq x y z
N MET A 1 15.98 17.66 16.53
CA MET A 1 14.51 17.57 16.68
C MET A 1 14.22 16.25 17.35
N PRO A 2 13.23 16.14 18.25
CA PRO A 2 12.81 14.82 18.75
C PRO A 2 12.36 13.97 17.59
N PHE A 3 12.67 12.67 17.65
CA PHE A 3 12.25 11.71 16.63
C PHE A 3 10.76 11.42 16.83
N ILE A 4 9.92 11.74 15.86
CA ILE A 4 8.48 11.45 15.90
C ILE A 4 8.30 9.99 15.48
N LYS A 5 7.73 9.17 16.35
CA LYS A 5 7.36 7.79 16.03
C LYS A 5 5.93 7.79 15.51
N SER A 6 5.76 7.43 14.26
CA SER A 6 4.45 7.32 13.63
C SER A 6 4.33 6.06 12.79
N ASN A 7 3.13 5.50 12.72
CA ASN A 7 2.75 4.50 11.74
C ASN A 7 1.33 4.80 11.30
N VAL A 8 1.12 4.97 10.01
CA VAL A 8 -0.20 5.29 9.45
C VAL A 8 -0.74 4.21 8.51
N HIS A 9 0.05 3.18 8.22
CA HIS A 9 -0.41 2.05 7.42
C HIS A 9 -0.65 0.83 8.30
N THR A 10 -1.84 0.78 8.90
CA THR A 10 -2.23 -0.30 9.82
C THR A 10 -3.66 -0.79 9.54
N HIS A 11 -3.83 -2.10 9.66
CA HIS A 11 -5.09 -2.80 9.45
C HIS A 11 -5.58 -3.39 10.77
N THR A 12 -6.89 -3.56 10.90
CA THR A 12 -7.53 -4.10 12.10
C THR A 12 -8.56 -5.15 11.72
N THR A 13 -9.19 -5.77 12.72
CA THR A 13 -10.28 -6.74 12.52
C THR A 13 -11.51 -6.17 11.80
N PHE A 14 -11.56 -4.86 11.55
CA PHE A 14 -12.58 -4.24 10.69
C PHE A 14 -12.39 -4.54 9.20
N CYS A 15 -11.19 -4.90 8.80
CA CYS A 15 -10.87 -5.40 7.46
C CYS A 15 -10.16 -6.75 7.55
N ASP A 16 -8.92 -6.87 7.14
CA ASP A 16 -8.14 -8.11 7.13
C ASP A 16 -7.05 -8.19 8.20
N GLY A 17 -6.92 -7.16 9.05
CA GLY A 17 -6.00 -7.16 10.18
C GLY A 17 -6.39 -8.17 11.27
N GLN A 18 -5.43 -8.56 12.09
CA GLN A 18 -5.60 -9.59 13.13
C GLN A 18 -6.00 -9.02 14.48
N ASP A 19 -5.56 -7.80 14.80
CA ASP A 19 -5.76 -7.18 16.10
C ASP A 19 -6.92 -6.18 16.07
N SER A 20 -7.53 -5.96 17.24
CA SER A 20 -8.55 -4.94 17.39
C SER A 20 -7.92 -3.54 17.31
N MET A 21 -8.73 -2.54 16.98
CA MET A 21 -8.28 -1.15 16.95
C MET A 21 -7.75 -0.71 18.33
N GLU A 22 -8.39 -1.14 19.40
CA GLU A 22 -7.99 -0.83 20.77
C GLU A 22 -6.65 -1.47 21.16
N ASP A 23 -6.41 -2.73 20.78
CA ASP A 23 -5.13 -3.41 21.06
C ASP A 23 -3.99 -2.72 20.31
N MET A 24 -4.23 -2.28 19.05
CA MET A 24 -3.27 -1.49 18.29
C MET A 24 -2.93 -0.16 18.97
N VAL A 25 -3.93 0.56 19.50
CA VAL A 25 -3.70 1.82 20.25
C VAL A 25 -2.87 1.54 21.50
N LYS A 26 -3.24 0.54 22.29
CA LYS A 26 -2.51 0.16 23.52
C LYS A 26 -1.06 -0.20 23.23
N ALA A 27 -0.82 -0.97 22.16
CA ALA A 27 0.52 -1.32 21.72
C ALA A 27 1.33 -0.07 21.29
N ALA A 28 0.74 0.81 20.49
CA ALA A 28 1.39 2.04 20.04
C ALA A 28 1.76 2.97 21.23
N VAL A 29 0.84 3.14 22.19
CA VAL A 29 1.10 3.92 23.42
C VAL A 29 2.24 3.29 24.22
N SER A 30 2.22 1.96 24.43
CA SER A 30 3.25 1.26 25.19
C SER A 30 4.64 1.35 24.56
N LEU A 31 4.70 1.45 23.23
CA LEU A 31 5.94 1.59 22.46
C LEU A 31 6.37 3.06 22.29
N GLY A 32 5.60 4.01 22.83
CA GLY A 32 5.89 5.44 22.78
C GLY A 32 5.75 6.03 21.38
N PHE A 33 4.71 5.63 20.65
CA PHE A 33 4.34 6.28 19.38
C PHE A 33 3.63 7.61 19.66
N ASP A 34 3.94 8.60 18.84
CA ASP A 34 3.29 9.92 18.87
C ASP A 34 2.00 9.93 18.03
N THR A 35 1.98 9.12 16.96
CA THR A 35 0.85 9.05 16.02
C THR A 35 0.61 7.62 15.56
N LEU A 36 -0.66 7.20 15.54
CA LEU A 36 -1.13 5.97 14.92
C LEU A 36 -2.25 6.29 13.95
N GLY A 37 -2.11 5.92 12.69
CA GLY A 37 -3.16 5.99 11.69
C GLY A 37 -3.74 4.59 11.41
N PHE A 38 -5.04 4.52 11.24
CA PHE A 38 -5.73 3.32 10.76
C PHE A 38 -6.08 3.52 9.30
N SER A 39 -5.64 2.61 8.44
CA SER A 39 -5.83 2.67 6.99
C SER A 39 -6.53 1.41 6.49
N PHE A 40 -7.82 1.27 6.82
CA PHE A 40 -8.58 0.12 6.35
C PHE A 40 -8.60 0.02 4.83
N HIS A 41 -8.66 -1.20 4.30
CA HIS A 41 -8.86 -1.41 2.86
C HIS A 41 -10.20 -0.84 2.39
N SER A 42 -10.14 0.01 1.38
CA SER A 42 -11.33 0.55 0.71
C SER A 42 -12.20 -0.56 0.13
N TYR A 43 -13.50 -0.29 0.02
CA TYR A 43 -14.40 -1.26 -0.61
C TYR A 43 -14.07 -1.43 -2.09
N THR A 44 -13.88 -2.68 -2.51
CA THR A 44 -13.68 -3.10 -3.90
C THR A 44 -14.80 -4.05 -4.30
N PRO A 45 -15.71 -3.66 -5.21
CA PRO A 45 -16.93 -4.43 -5.51
C PRO A 45 -16.68 -5.85 -6.05
N PHE A 46 -15.54 -6.06 -6.70
CA PHE A 46 -15.17 -7.35 -7.31
C PHE A 46 -14.46 -8.31 -6.33
N ASP A 47 -13.93 -7.81 -5.21
CA ASP A 47 -13.35 -8.61 -4.13
C ASP A 47 -13.54 -7.94 -2.77
N PRO A 48 -14.70 -8.10 -2.12
CA PRO A 48 -14.97 -7.48 -0.83
C PRO A 48 -14.39 -8.27 0.35
N SER A 49 -13.69 -9.37 0.12
CA SER A 49 -13.31 -10.32 1.18
C SER A 49 -12.35 -9.75 2.22
N TYR A 50 -11.48 -8.83 1.83
CA TYR A 50 -10.48 -8.17 2.67
C TYR A 50 -10.84 -6.72 3.04
N CYS A 51 -11.91 -6.16 2.41
CA CYS A 51 -12.33 -4.78 2.60
C CYS A 51 -12.96 -4.53 3.97
N ILE A 52 -13.11 -3.25 4.29
CA ILE A 52 -13.90 -2.84 5.46
C ILE A 52 -15.32 -3.43 5.39
N ARG A 53 -15.76 -4.02 6.52
CA ARG A 53 -17.05 -4.74 6.60
C ARG A 53 -18.18 -3.84 7.08
N ASP A 54 -17.91 -3.01 8.06
CA ASP A 54 -18.86 -2.08 8.66
C ASP A 54 -18.17 -0.75 8.99
N TYR A 55 -18.33 0.20 8.07
CA TYR A 55 -17.74 1.54 8.22
C TYR A 55 -18.36 2.32 9.40
N TYR A 56 -19.64 2.10 9.70
CA TYR A 56 -20.30 2.78 10.81
C TYR A 56 -19.75 2.32 12.16
N GLU A 57 -19.64 1.03 12.36
CA GLU A 57 -19.05 0.45 13.57
C GLU A 57 -17.58 0.82 13.72
N TYR A 58 -16.81 0.81 12.61
CA TYR A 58 -15.44 1.27 12.58
C TYR A 58 -15.33 2.73 13.08
N MET A 59 -16.12 3.65 12.52
CA MET A 59 -16.06 5.07 12.90
C MET A 59 -16.51 5.29 14.34
N ARG A 60 -17.48 4.55 14.83
CA ARG A 60 -17.93 4.61 16.23
C ARG A 60 -16.78 4.21 17.18
N GLU A 61 -16.08 3.13 16.87
CA GLU A 61 -14.94 2.67 17.67
C GLU A 61 -13.75 3.64 17.57
N PHE A 62 -13.45 4.13 16.38
CA PHE A 62 -12.41 5.14 16.18
C PHE A 62 -12.64 6.39 17.03
N GLU A 63 -13.86 6.95 17.01
CA GLU A 63 -14.19 8.13 17.79
C GLU A 63 -14.16 7.87 19.31
N ARG A 64 -14.55 6.69 19.75
CA ARG A 64 -14.41 6.25 21.15
C ARG A 64 -12.94 6.31 21.58
N LEU A 65 -12.07 5.66 20.82
CA LEU A 65 -10.63 5.59 21.11
C LEU A 65 -9.96 6.95 21.00
N ARG A 66 -10.33 7.75 20.00
CA ARG A 66 -9.82 9.13 19.86
C ARG A 66 -10.17 9.99 21.05
N LYS A 67 -11.36 9.83 21.62
CA LYS A 67 -11.76 10.54 22.84
C LYS A 67 -11.00 10.05 24.08
N GLU A 68 -10.76 8.73 24.17
CA GLU A 68 -10.10 8.10 25.33
C GLU A 68 -8.59 8.36 25.34
N TYR A 69 -7.93 8.19 24.19
CA TYR A 69 -6.46 8.22 24.08
C TYR A 69 -5.90 9.51 23.47
N GLY A 70 -6.72 10.42 22.97
CA GLY A 70 -6.29 11.59 22.19
C GLY A 70 -5.41 12.59 22.93
N GLN A 71 -5.31 12.51 24.28
CA GLN A 71 -4.33 13.28 25.04
C GLN A 71 -2.96 12.59 25.13
N THR A 72 -2.89 11.33 24.76
CA THR A 72 -1.68 10.49 24.87
C THR A 72 -1.04 10.21 23.51
N ILE A 73 -1.86 9.99 22.49
CA ILE A 73 -1.44 9.64 21.13
C ILE A 73 -2.37 10.29 20.11
N CYS A 74 -1.80 10.81 19.01
CA CYS A 74 -2.59 11.29 17.89
C CYS A 74 -3.14 10.12 17.09
N LEU A 75 -4.47 9.99 16.98
CA LEU A 75 -5.13 8.98 16.18
C LEU A 75 -5.66 9.59 14.87
N LEU A 76 -5.34 8.98 13.74
CA LEU A 76 -5.76 9.41 12.40
C LEU A 76 -6.63 8.32 11.74
N ASN A 77 -7.73 8.78 11.14
CA ASN A 77 -8.64 7.94 10.35
C ASN A 77 -8.24 8.02 8.89
N GLY A 78 -7.62 7.00 8.36
CA GLY A 78 -7.20 6.91 6.97
C GLY A 78 -7.86 5.77 6.22
N VAL A 79 -7.55 5.68 4.95
CA VAL A 79 -7.94 4.60 4.05
C VAL A 79 -6.76 4.18 3.19
N GLU A 80 -6.57 2.88 3.03
CA GLU A 80 -5.79 2.34 1.94
C GLU A 80 -6.72 2.16 0.73
N LEU A 81 -6.59 3.07 -0.21
CA LEU A 81 -7.45 3.16 -1.39
C LEU A 81 -6.77 2.46 -2.57
N ASP A 82 -7.33 1.34 -2.98
CA ASP A 82 -6.94 0.68 -4.23
C ASP A 82 -7.33 1.54 -5.44
N LEU A 83 -6.58 1.44 -6.54
CA LEU A 83 -6.88 2.13 -7.80
C LEU A 83 -8.33 1.94 -8.25
N TYR A 84 -8.92 0.77 -7.96
CA TYR A 84 -10.28 0.37 -8.32
C TYR A 84 -11.25 0.42 -7.15
N GLY A 85 -10.82 0.91 -5.99
CA GLY A 85 -11.61 1.00 -4.78
C GLY A 85 -12.47 2.25 -4.71
N GLU A 86 -13.40 2.26 -3.77
CA GLU A 86 -14.27 3.39 -3.50
C GLU A 86 -13.70 4.24 -2.36
N ARG A 87 -13.55 5.55 -2.64
CA ARG A 87 -13.06 6.49 -1.62
C ARG A 87 -14.16 6.76 -0.58
N PRO A 88 -13.89 6.61 0.72
CA PRO A 88 -14.83 6.97 1.76
C PRO A 88 -15.06 8.49 1.78
N SER A 89 -16.25 8.90 2.23
CA SER A 89 -16.62 10.32 2.30
C SER A 89 -15.85 11.10 3.37
N VAL A 90 -15.33 10.43 4.39
CA VAL A 90 -14.61 11.04 5.51
C VAL A 90 -13.35 10.23 5.83
N CYS A 91 -12.19 10.86 5.64
CA CYS A 91 -10.89 10.33 6.10
C CYS A 91 -9.91 11.49 6.26
N ASP A 92 -8.95 11.32 7.17
CA ASP A 92 -7.90 12.32 7.43
C ASP A 92 -6.78 12.23 6.38
N PHE A 93 -6.54 11.03 5.82
CA PHE A 93 -5.54 10.77 4.78
C PHE A 93 -5.88 9.56 3.92
N VAL A 94 -5.26 9.49 2.76
CA VAL A 94 -5.40 8.41 1.78
C VAL A 94 -4.02 7.83 1.46
N ILE A 95 -3.84 6.54 1.69
CA ILE A 95 -2.74 5.75 1.11
C ILE A 95 -3.26 5.18 -0.21
N GLY A 96 -2.60 5.50 -1.31
CA GLY A 96 -2.96 4.95 -2.61
C GLY A 96 -2.14 3.71 -2.94
N SER A 97 -2.81 2.62 -3.30
CA SER A 97 -2.18 1.33 -3.55
C SER A 97 -2.70 0.68 -4.82
N VAL A 98 -1.88 -0.17 -5.44
CA VAL A 98 -2.26 -1.02 -6.57
C VAL A 98 -2.13 -2.47 -6.13
N HIS A 99 -3.27 -3.12 -5.87
CA HIS A 99 -3.31 -4.54 -5.47
C HIS A 99 -3.75 -5.45 -6.62
N TYR A 100 -4.37 -4.90 -7.66
CA TYR A 100 -4.92 -5.66 -8.78
C TYR A 100 -4.39 -5.12 -10.09
N LEU A 101 -4.19 -6.01 -11.05
CA LEU A 101 -4.01 -5.65 -12.47
C LEU A 101 -5.30 -5.92 -13.22
N GLU A 102 -5.69 -4.98 -14.07
CA GLU A 102 -6.83 -5.13 -14.95
C GLU A 102 -6.40 -5.40 -16.40
N GLU A 103 -7.00 -6.41 -17.00
CA GLU A 103 -6.86 -6.70 -18.42
C GLU A 103 -8.18 -7.23 -18.97
N ASN A 104 -8.72 -6.57 -20.01
CA ASN A 104 -9.97 -6.94 -20.66
C ASN A 104 -11.17 -7.10 -19.69
N GLY A 105 -11.29 -6.20 -18.70
CA GLY A 105 -12.35 -6.19 -17.69
C GLY A 105 -12.21 -7.28 -16.61
N ARG A 106 -11.09 -7.99 -16.57
CA ARG A 106 -10.76 -8.95 -15.50
C ARG A 106 -9.68 -8.36 -14.59
N ARG A 107 -9.83 -8.59 -13.29
CA ARG A 107 -8.88 -8.14 -12.27
C ARG A 107 -8.31 -9.32 -11.52
N TYR A 108 -7.00 -9.29 -11.28
CA TYR A 108 -6.29 -10.34 -10.56
C TYR A 108 -5.34 -9.69 -9.54
N PRO A 109 -5.33 -10.20 -8.29
CA PRO A 109 -4.44 -9.68 -7.27
C PRO A 109 -2.98 -10.00 -7.57
N VAL A 110 -2.10 -9.03 -7.30
CA VAL A 110 -0.64 -9.20 -7.51
C VAL A 110 0.04 -9.81 -6.30
N ASP A 111 -0.57 -9.77 -5.12
CA ASP A 111 0.07 -10.02 -3.84
C ASP A 111 -0.58 -11.13 -2.99
N PHE A 112 -1.58 -11.84 -3.52
CA PHE A 112 -2.27 -12.90 -2.78
C PHE A 112 -1.39 -14.12 -2.51
N SER A 113 -0.70 -14.65 -3.54
CA SER A 113 0.25 -15.75 -3.42
C SER A 113 1.13 -15.87 -4.67
N ALA A 114 2.32 -16.49 -4.55
CA ALA A 114 3.19 -16.76 -5.69
C ALA A 114 2.49 -17.60 -6.79
N ARG A 115 1.66 -18.59 -6.38
CA ARG A 115 0.83 -19.35 -7.31
C ARG A 115 -0.25 -18.51 -7.99
N GLY A 116 -0.84 -17.58 -7.25
CA GLY A 116 -1.81 -16.61 -7.78
C GLY A 116 -1.15 -15.70 -8.81
N PHE A 117 0.01 -15.14 -8.47
CA PHE A 117 0.79 -14.31 -9.37
C PHE A 117 1.20 -15.07 -10.67
N LYS A 118 1.63 -16.33 -10.53
CA LYS A 118 1.90 -17.16 -11.73
C LYS A 118 0.66 -17.32 -12.62
N LYS A 119 -0.51 -17.57 -12.04
CA LYS A 119 -1.77 -17.66 -12.80
C LYS A 119 -2.13 -16.35 -13.50
N LEU A 120 -1.89 -15.22 -12.83
CA LEU A 120 -2.07 -13.88 -13.41
C LEU A 120 -1.16 -13.73 -14.64
N VAL A 121 0.15 -14.01 -14.50
CA VAL A 121 1.13 -13.91 -15.58
C VAL A 121 0.77 -14.82 -16.76
N ASP A 122 0.46 -16.08 -16.49
CA ASP A 122 0.10 -17.05 -17.54
C ASP A 122 -1.21 -16.64 -18.26
N GLY A 123 -2.23 -16.24 -17.49
CA GLY A 123 -3.58 -15.98 -17.99
C GLY A 123 -3.75 -14.63 -18.69
N MET A 124 -3.14 -13.57 -18.15
CA MET A 124 -3.29 -12.20 -18.68
C MET A 124 -2.15 -11.83 -19.64
N PHE A 125 -0.92 -12.28 -19.35
CA PHE A 125 0.28 -11.84 -20.06
C PHE A 125 0.98 -12.97 -20.83
N ARG A 126 0.31 -14.10 -21.03
CA ARG A 126 0.80 -15.26 -21.83
C ARG A 126 2.19 -15.74 -21.38
N GLY A 127 2.47 -15.67 -20.07
CA GLY A 127 3.75 -16.04 -19.49
C GLY A 127 4.80 -14.93 -19.47
N ASP A 128 4.54 -13.74 -20.01
CA ASP A 128 5.46 -12.59 -19.94
C ASP A 128 5.27 -11.82 -18.61
N ALA A 129 6.05 -12.19 -17.60
CA ALA A 129 6.00 -11.54 -16.29
C ALA A 129 6.54 -10.08 -16.31
N LEU A 130 7.40 -9.74 -17.27
CA LEU A 130 7.81 -8.34 -17.46
C LEU A 130 6.66 -7.49 -17.97
N ALA A 131 5.79 -8.01 -18.85
CA ALA A 131 4.58 -7.31 -19.26
C ALA A 131 3.63 -7.06 -18.08
N ALA A 132 3.54 -7.99 -17.13
CA ALA A 132 2.80 -7.77 -15.89
C ALA A 132 3.40 -6.64 -15.04
N ALA A 133 4.74 -6.58 -14.93
CA ALA A 133 5.42 -5.48 -14.22
C ALA A 133 5.23 -4.14 -14.93
N GLU A 134 5.32 -4.09 -16.26
CA GLU A 134 5.05 -2.90 -17.07
C GLU A 134 3.61 -2.39 -16.86
N ARG A 135 2.63 -3.31 -16.85
CA ARG A 135 1.23 -2.97 -16.57
C ARG A 135 1.06 -2.44 -15.15
N TYR A 136 1.69 -3.06 -14.16
CA TYR A 136 1.66 -2.60 -12.77
C TYR A 136 2.11 -1.14 -12.64
N TYR A 137 3.26 -0.80 -13.20
CA TYR A 137 3.76 0.57 -13.13
C TYR A 137 2.93 1.56 -13.95
N ALA A 138 2.27 1.11 -15.02
CA ALA A 138 1.29 1.92 -15.72
C ALA A 138 0.08 2.24 -14.82
N GLU A 139 -0.39 1.27 -14.03
CA GLU A 139 -1.47 1.47 -13.06
C GLU A 139 -1.05 2.32 -11.86
N VAL A 140 0.21 2.25 -11.42
CA VAL A 140 0.75 3.20 -10.42
C VAL A 140 0.71 4.64 -10.93
N ARG A 141 1.01 4.87 -12.20
CA ARG A 141 0.87 6.20 -12.83
C ARG A 141 -0.59 6.64 -12.87
N GLU A 142 -1.49 5.73 -13.24
CA GLU A 142 -2.93 5.98 -13.27
C GLU A 142 -3.47 6.31 -11.88
N LEU A 143 -2.99 5.62 -10.83
CA LEU A 143 -3.27 5.93 -9.43
C LEU A 143 -2.85 7.37 -9.08
N ALA A 144 -1.63 7.77 -9.46
CA ALA A 144 -1.13 9.12 -9.21
C ALA A 144 -2.01 10.21 -9.85
N GLU A 145 -2.52 9.95 -11.05
CA GLU A 145 -3.36 10.89 -11.78
C GLU A 145 -4.81 10.94 -11.26
N LYS A 146 -5.40 9.78 -10.97
CA LYS A 146 -6.84 9.64 -10.65
C LYS A 146 -7.13 9.77 -9.16
N VAL A 147 -6.34 9.10 -8.32
CA VAL A 147 -6.56 9.02 -6.87
C VAL A 147 -5.94 10.20 -6.16
N LYS A 148 -4.74 10.63 -6.57
CA LYS A 148 -3.96 11.70 -5.95
C LYS A 148 -3.86 11.47 -4.43
N PRO A 149 -3.26 10.37 -3.99
CA PRO A 149 -3.19 10.01 -2.59
C PRO A 149 -2.25 10.96 -1.82
N ASP A 150 -2.41 10.99 -0.49
CA ASP A 150 -1.48 11.69 0.40
C ASP A 150 -0.17 10.92 0.56
N VAL A 151 -0.25 9.58 0.50
CA VAL A 151 0.89 8.66 0.60
C VAL A 151 0.77 7.58 -0.48
N TYR A 152 1.86 7.27 -1.16
CA TYR A 152 1.95 6.14 -2.08
C TYR A 152 2.40 4.89 -1.29
N GLY A 153 1.50 3.94 -1.12
CA GLY A 153 1.75 2.68 -0.43
C GLY A 153 2.60 1.74 -1.27
N HIS A 154 3.43 0.91 -0.61
CA HIS A 154 4.25 -0.19 -1.17
C HIS A 154 4.44 -0.14 -2.70
N PHE A 155 5.13 0.88 -3.16
CA PHE A 155 5.22 1.33 -4.57
C PHE A 155 5.63 0.24 -5.57
N ASP A 156 6.42 -0.75 -5.17
CA ASP A 156 6.87 -1.88 -6.00
C ASP A 156 6.34 -3.24 -5.51
N LEU A 157 5.07 -3.27 -5.05
CA LEU A 157 4.41 -4.49 -4.56
C LEU A 157 4.47 -5.66 -5.55
N ILE A 158 4.54 -5.38 -6.85
CA ILE A 158 4.69 -6.36 -7.93
C ILE A 158 5.90 -7.28 -7.74
N THR A 159 6.90 -6.85 -6.96
CA THR A 159 8.10 -7.64 -6.66
C THR A 159 7.92 -8.62 -5.51
N ARG A 160 6.73 -8.63 -4.85
CA ARG A 160 6.49 -9.42 -3.63
C ARG A 160 6.94 -10.87 -3.74
N PHE A 161 6.67 -11.51 -4.86
CA PHE A 161 7.03 -12.91 -5.09
C PHE A 161 8.23 -13.10 -6.01
N ASN A 162 8.93 -12.00 -6.37
CA ASN A 162 10.04 -12.02 -7.31
C ASN A 162 11.42 -12.23 -6.68
N GLN A 163 11.50 -12.78 -5.47
CA GLN A 163 12.77 -13.00 -4.79
C GLN A 163 13.73 -13.83 -5.64
N GLY A 164 14.97 -13.33 -5.79
CA GLY A 164 15.99 -13.97 -6.63
C GLY A 164 15.67 -13.97 -8.13
N GLY A 165 14.75 -13.14 -8.59
CA GLY A 165 14.36 -13.10 -10.00
C GLY A 165 13.44 -14.24 -10.42
N ALA A 166 12.61 -14.74 -9.49
CA ALA A 166 11.78 -15.93 -9.69
C ALA A 166 10.80 -15.82 -10.89
N PHE A 167 10.36 -14.61 -11.22
CA PHE A 167 9.42 -14.34 -12.30
C PHE A 167 10.00 -13.44 -13.40
N PHE A 168 10.77 -12.43 -13.03
CA PHE A 168 11.36 -11.49 -13.96
C PHE A 168 12.66 -10.90 -13.44
N ASP A 169 13.50 -10.45 -14.38
CA ASP A 169 14.75 -9.75 -14.09
C ASP A 169 14.48 -8.27 -13.84
N GLU A 170 14.65 -7.82 -12.57
CA GLU A 170 14.55 -6.42 -12.17
C GLU A 170 15.67 -5.53 -12.73
N GLU A 171 16.76 -6.15 -13.25
CA GLU A 171 17.84 -5.44 -13.93
C GLU A 171 17.58 -5.25 -15.43
N SER A 172 16.54 -5.89 -15.97
CA SER A 172 16.17 -5.72 -17.39
C SER A 172 15.81 -4.26 -17.73
N ALA A 173 16.09 -3.85 -18.95
CA ALA A 173 15.77 -2.51 -19.44
C ALA A 173 14.25 -2.23 -19.41
N ARG A 174 13.42 -3.25 -19.68
CA ARG A 174 11.95 -3.14 -19.63
C ARG A 174 11.47 -2.79 -18.22
N TYR A 175 11.88 -3.55 -17.21
CA TYR A 175 11.50 -3.29 -15.82
C TYR A 175 11.95 -1.90 -15.37
N LYS A 176 13.24 -1.57 -15.61
CA LYS A 176 13.82 -0.28 -15.24
C LYS A 176 13.06 0.90 -15.85
N SER A 177 12.77 0.81 -17.13
CA SER A 177 12.04 1.85 -17.85
C SER A 177 10.62 2.05 -17.29
N ALA A 178 9.91 0.96 -17.03
CA ALA A 178 8.55 1.02 -16.49
C ALA A 178 8.54 1.64 -15.08
N ALA A 179 9.42 1.17 -14.19
CA ALA A 179 9.52 1.65 -12.82
C ALA A 179 9.92 3.14 -12.76
N LEU A 180 10.93 3.55 -13.55
CA LEU A 180 11.35 4.95 -13.64
C LEU A 180 10.24 5.85 -14.18
N SER A 181 9.52 5.42 -15.22
CA SER A 181 8.38 6.17 -15.74
C SER A 181 7.29 6.39 -14.71
N ALA A 182 7.07 5.42 -13.79
CA ALA A 182 6.15 5.61 -12.69
C ALA A 182 6.68 6.61 -11.65
N VAL A 183 7.97 6.58 -11.32
CA VAL A 183 8.60 7.58 -10.44
C VAL A 183 8.51 8.99 -11.03
N GLU A 184 8.78 9.15 -12.32
CA GLU A 184 8.71 10.43 -13.03
C GLU A 184 7.28 11.03 -13.08
N SER A 185 6.25 10.19 -12.97
CA SER A 185 4.85 10.64 -12.93
C SER A 185 4.39 11.16 -11.58
N LEU A 186 5.19 10.96 -10.52
CA LEU A 186 4.83 11.42 -9.18
C LEU A 186 4.87 12.95 -9.09
N PRO A 187 3.94 13.56 -8.33
CA PRO A 187 3.99 14.99 -8.09
C PRO A 187 5.23 15.37 -7.26
N ALA A 188 5.72 16.58 -7.44
CA ALA A 188 6.84 17.09 -6.65
C ALA A 188 6.53 17.01 -5.14
N GLY A 189 7.45 16.43 -4.38
CA GLY A 189 7.28 16.25 -2.94
C GLY A 189 6.32 15.11 -2.55
N ALA A 190 5.97 14.21 -3.48
CA ALA A 190 5.18 13.02 -3.18
C ALA A 190 5.71 12.29 -1.93
N VAL A 191 4.82 11.82 -1.09
CA VAL A 191 5.18 11.04 0.11
C VAL A 191 5.07 9.56 -0.21
N ILE A 192 6.17 8.85 -0.03
CA ILE A 192 6.28 7.41 -0.31
C ILE A 192 6.39 6.65 1.00
N GLU A 193 5.61 5.62 1.15
CA GLU A 193 5.73 4.69 2.27
C GLU A 193 7.01 3.85 2.15
N VAL A 194 7.78 3.73 3.24
CA VAL A 194 8.80 2.69 3.39
C VAL A 194 8.18 1.51 4.12
N ASN A 195 7.63 0.57 3.37
CA ASN A 195 6.96 -0.60 3.94
C ASN A 195 7.97 -1.69 4.30
N LEU A 196 8.04 -2.02 5.59
CA LEU A 196 8.92 -3.03 6.15
C LEU A 196 8.22 -4.37 6.43
N GLY A 197 6.93 -4.49 6.12
CA GLY A 197 6.12 -5.67 6.45
C GLY A 197 6.70 -6.97 5.89
N ARG A 198 7.21 -6.94 4.65
CA ARG A 198 7.87 -8.10 4.00
C ARG A 198 9.19 -8.48 4.69
N LEU A 199 9.97 -7.48 5.09
CA LEU A 199 11.25 -7.70 5.78
C LEU A 199 11.02 -8.40 7.13
N PHE A 200 10.06 -7.93 7.92
CA PHE A 200 9.73 -8.54 9.22
C PHE A 200 9.14 -9.94 9.10
N LYS A 201 8.44 -10.25 8.02
CA LYS A 201 7.90 -11.59 7.73
C LYS A 201 8.94 -12.54 7.11
N GLY A 202 10.14 -12.06 6.78
CA GLY A 202 11.14 -12.86 6.05
C GLY A 202 10.76 -13.14 4.59
N GLU A 203 9.85 -12.34 4.01
CA GLU A 203 9.29 -12.51 2.67
C GLU A 203 9.99 -11.64 1.63
N GLY A 204 11.11 -11.00 1.97
CA GLY A 204 11.88 -10.15 1.06
C GLY A 204 12.42 -8.88 1.70
N GLY A 205 12.88 -7.95 0.87
CA GLY A 205 13.37 -6.64 1.29
C GLY A 205 12.26 -5.63 1.60
N MET A 206 12.66 -4.40 1.87
CA MET A 206 11.74 -3.28 2.01
C MET A 206 11.07 -2.92 0.66
N CYS A 207 9.98 -2.22 0.72
CA CYS A 207 9.27 -1.66 -0.42
C CYS A 207 9.11 -0.13 -0.19
N PRO A 208 9.53 0.73 -1.11
CA PRO A 208 10.22 0.41 -2.36
C PRO A 208 11.65 -0.12 -2.14
N SER A 209 12.18 -0.82 -3.16
CA SER A 209 13.56 -1.31 -3.17
C SER A 209 14.58 -0.17 -3.03
N ASP A 210 15.79 -0.48 -2.54
CA ASP A 210 16.89 0.50 -2.38
C ASP A 210 17.14 1.32 -3.64
N ARG A 211 17.03 0.68 -4.80
CA ARG A 211 17.23 1.35 -6.09
C ARG A 211 16.14 2.37 -6.35
N LEU A 212 14.86 1.97 -6.26
CA LEU A 212 13.75 2.89 -6.48
C LEU A 212 13.73 4.01 -5.45
N THR A 213 14.10 3.73 -4.20
CA THR A 213 14.26 4.74 -3.15
C THR A 213 15.25 5.84 -3.56
N ARG A 214 16.41 5.48 -4.15
CA ARG A 214 17.38 6.47 -4.66
C ARG A 214 16.84 7.30 -5.81
N GLU A 215 16.15 6.69 -6.75
CA GLU A 215 15.52 7.40 -7.87
C GLU A 215 14.46 8.39 -7.37
N MET A 216 13.62 7.96 -6.44
CA MET A 216 12.59 8.79 -5.81
C MET A 216 13.18 9.95 -5.02
N LEU A 217 14.29 9.73 -4.27
CA LEU A 217 15.01 10.80 -3.59
C LEU A 217 15.55 11.83 -4.60
N SER A 218 16.10 11.35 -5.71
CA SER A 218 16.60 12.21 -6.79
C SER A 218 15.47 12.99 -7.46
N ALA A 219 14.25 12.43 -7.52
CA ALA A 219 13.04 13.08 -8.01
C ALA A 219 12.40 14.04 -6.97
N GLY A 220 12.96 14.17 -5.78
CA GLY A 220 12.46 15.06 -4.73
C GLY A 220 11.29 14.51 -3.93
N CYS A 221 11.05 13.19 -3.93
CA CYS A 221 10.07 12.55 -3.07
C CYS A 221 10.50 12.60 -1.59
N ARG A 222 9.51 12.51 -0.72
CA ARG A 222 9.68 12.39 0.73
C ARG A 222 9.30 10.96 1.13
N PHE A 223 9.82 10.50 2.26
CA PHE A 223 9.56 9.17 2.78
C PHE A 223 8.99 9.22 4.19
N MET A 224 8.17 8.24 4.50
CA MET A 224 7.63 8.05 5.84
C MET A 224 7.71 6.59 6.26
#